data_f88c95df640b16537805516503cf1005
#
_entry.id   f88c95df640b16537805516503cf1005
#
_cell.length_a   1.000
_cell.length_b   1.000
_cell.length_c   1.000
_cell.angle_alpha   90.00
_cell.angle_beta   90.00
_cell.angle_gamma   90.00
#
_symmetry.space_group_name_H-M   'P 1'
#
loop_
_entity.id
_entity.type
_entity.pdbx_description
1 polymer ?
#
loop_
_entity_poly.entity_id
_entity_poly.type
_entity_poly.pdbx_seq_one_letter_code
_entity_poly.pdbx_strand_id
1 'polypeptide(L)' 'MSQTHYYEVNVQWKEGRIGELSSPILEKTIECATPPEFSNGVPNIWSPEHLFVAAINSCYMATFLAIAENFK' A
#
# COMPACT_ATOMS: atom_id res chain seq x y z
N MET A 1 6.29 24.83 13.47
CA MET A 1 5.51 23.95 14.31
C MET A 1 5.39 22.56 13.71
N SER A 2 5.61 21.56 14.52
CA SER A 2 5.56 20.19 14.04
C SER A 2 4.25 19.54 14.50
N GLN A 3 3.73 18.68 13.63
CA GLN A 3 2.58 17.87 13.93
C GLN A 3 2.98 16.41 13.77
N THR A 4 2.45 15.58 14.63
CA THR A 4 2.74 14.16 14.58
C THR A 4 1.49 13.42 14.11
N HIS A 5 1.67 12.58 13.12
CA HIS A 5 0.59 11.76 12.58
C HIS A 5 0.99 10.30 12.67
N TYR A 6 0.04 9.47 13.05
CA TYR A 6 0.29 8.04 13.19
C TYR A 6 -0.57 7.29 12.19
N TYR A 7 0.03 6.31 11.55
CA TYR A 7 -0.64 5.46 10.56
C TYR A 7 -0.42 4.02 10.96
N GLU A 8 -1.50 3.32 11.22
CA GLU A 8 -1.40 1.93 11.64
C GLU A 8 -1.83 1.03 10.51
N VAL A 9 -0.97 0.07 10.16
CA VAL A 9 -1.26 -0.93 9.14
C VAL A 9 -0.91 -2.28 9.73
N ASN A 10 -1.84 -3.21 9.58
CA ASN A 10 -1.68 -4.56 10.08
C ASN A 10 -1.63 -5.54 8.93
N VAL A 11 -0.92 -6.65 9.12
CA VAL A 11 -0.89 -7.71 8.15
C VAL A 11 -1.27 -9.01 8.85
N GLN A 12 -2.15 -9.77 8.20
CA GLN A 12 -2.55 -11.07 8.71
C GLN A 12 -2.22 -12.12 7.67
N TRP A 13 -1.45 -13.13 8.08
CA TRP A 13 -1.16 -14.25 7.19
C TRP A 13 -2.44 -15.06 6.95
N LYS A 14 -2.68 -15.42 5.71
CA LYS A 14 -3.86 -16.21 5.33
C LYS A 14 -3.49 -17.64 5.01
N GLU A 15 -2.69 -17.84 4.01
CA GLU A 15 -2.24 -19.16 3.61
C GLU A 15 -1.08 -19.02 2.63
N GLY A 16 -0.20 -20.01 2.60
CA GLY A 16 0.94 -19.99 1.66
C GLY A 16 1.73 -18.71 1.78
N ARG A 17 1.80 -17.97 0.69
CA ARG A 17 2.52 -16.69 0.64
C ARG A 17 1.56 -15.49 0.61
N ILE A 18 0.31 -15.71 0.99
CA ILE A 18 -0.74 -14.70 0.90
C ILE A 18 -1.05 -14.14 2.27
N GLY A 19 -1.11 -12.82 2.35
CA GLY A 19 -1.54 -12.13 3.54
C GLY A 19 -2.55 -11.04 3.20
N GLU A 20 -3.09 -10.42 4.22
CA GLU A 20 -4.07 -9.35 4.04
C GLU A 20 -3.66 -8.15 4.87
N LEU A 21 -3.59 -7.01 4.22
CA LEU A 21 -3.27 -5.74 4.89
C LEU A 21 -4.55 -5.03 5.27
N SER A 22 -4.55 -4.41 6.43
CA SER A 22 -5.70 -3.68 6.92
C SER A 22 -5.27 -2.50 7.77
N SER A 23 -6.19 -1.59 7.99
CA SER A 23 -5.98 -0.46 8.88
C SER A 23 -7.26 -0.22 9.66
N PRO A 24 -7.18 0.11 10.95
CA PRO A 24 -8.38 0.26 11.77
C PRO A 24 -9.38 1.30 11.25
N ILE A 25 -8.89 2.31 10.53
CA ILE A 25 -9.75 3.38 10.05
C ILE A 25 -10.16 3.24 8.59
N LEU A 26 -9.78 2.14 7.94
CA LEU A 26 -10.09 1.92 6.53
C LEU A 26 -10.91 0.65 6.37
N GLU A 27 -11.99 0.75 5.61
CA GLU A 27 -12.85 -0.42 5.38
C GLU A 27 -12.22 -1.44 4.45
N LYS A 28 -11.55 -0.95 3.42
CA LYS A 28 -11.00 -1.85 2.41
C LYS A 28 -9.70 -2.46 2.88
N THR A 29 -9.52 -3.71 2.55
CA THR A 29 -8.29 -4.44 2.82
C THR A 29 -7.58 -4.72 1.51
N ILE A 30 -6.29 -5.06 1.60
CA ILE A 30 -5.49 -5.35 0.41
C ILE A 30 -4.86 -6.72 0.59
N GLU A 31 -5.15 -7.60 -0.36
CA GLU A 31 -4.49 -8.90 -0.38
C GLU A 31 -3.10 -8.73 -0.97
N CYS A 32 -2.10 -9.33 -0.35
CA CYS A 32 -0.72 -9.21 -0.81
C CYS A 32 -0.04 -10.57 -0.79
N ALA A 33 0.96 -10.74 -1.64
CA ALA A 33 1.64 -12.01 -1.75
C ALA A 33 3.03 -11.82 -2.33
N THR A 34 3.89 -12.82 -2.13
CA THR A 34 5.17 -12.91 -2.81
C THR A 34 4.92 -12.93 -4.32
N PRO A 35 5.62 -12.11 -5.10
CA PRO A 35 5.37 -12.09 -6.55
C PRO A 35 5.86 -13.36 -7.23
N PRO A 36 5.31 -13.66 -8.42
CA PRO A 36 5.54 -14.97 -9.06
C PRO A 36 6.96 -15.25 -9.49
N GLU A 37 7.82 -14.25 -9.59
CA GLU A 37 9.21 -14.50 -9.97
C GLU A 37 10.01 -15.12 -8.82
N PHE A 38 9.44 -15.20 -7.63
CA PHE A 38 10.08 -15.88 -6.50
C PHE A 38 9.39 -17.20 -6.23
N SER A 39 10.14 -18.11 -5.54
CA SER A 39 9.59 -19.42 -5.19
C SER A 39 8.29 -19.30 -4.43
N ASN A 40 7.29 -20.08 -4.87
CA ASN A 40 5.96 -20.11 -4.25
C ASN A 40 5.22 -18.78 -4.36
N GLY A 41 5.65 -17.90 -5.28
CA GLY A 41 4.96 -16.65 -5.53
C GLY A 41 3.59 -16.86 -6.13
N VAL A 42 2.74 -15.85 -6.00
CA VAL A 42 1.35 -15.94 -6.43
C VAL A 42 1.07 -14.83 -7.45
N PRO A 43 0.61 -15.18 -8.65
CA PRO A 43 0.29 -14.17 -9.65
C PRO A 43 -1.02 -13.46 -9.35
N ASN A 44 -1.19 -12.28 -9.94
CA ASN A 44 -2.44 -11.51 -9.90
C ASN A 44 -2.80 -10.96 -8.53
N ILE A 45 -1.82 -10.85 -7.64
CA ILE A 45 -2.01 -10.27 -6.31
C ILE A 45 -0.91 -9.23 -6.11
N TRP A 46 -1.24 -8.16 -5.43
CA TRP A 46 -0.27 -7.12 -5.11
C TRP A 46 0.87 -7.73 -4.30
N SER A 47 2.09 -7.36 -4.64
CA SER A 47 3.27 -7.79 -3.90
C SER A 47 3.77 -6.64 -3.02
N PRO A 48 4.66 -6.94 -2.05
CA PRO A 48 5.30 -5.86 -1.29
C PRO A 48 5.99 -4.85 -2.20
N GLU A 49 6.59 -5.33 -3.29
CA GLU A 49 7.25 -4.44 -4.24
C GLU A 49 6.25 -3.49 -4.91
N HIS A 50 5.11 -4.02 -5.33
CA HIS A 50 4.06 -3.18 -5.90
C HIS A 50 3.58 -2.14 -4.89
N LEU A 51 3.39 -2.56 -3.64
CA LEU A 51 2.88 -1.67 -2.61
C LEU A 51 3.88 -0.56 -2.29
N PHE A 52 5.16 -0.88 -2.28
CA PHE A 52 6.19 0.11 -2.05
C PHE A 52 6.18 1.18 -3.14
N VAL A 53 6.15 0.73 -4.40
CA VAL A 53 6.11 1.66 -5.53
C VAL A 53 4.79 2.44 -5.55
N ALA A 54 3.70 1.78 -5.19
CA ALA A 54 2.40 2.44 -5.13
C ALA A 54 2.40 3.57 -4.10
N ALA A 55 3.07 3.36 -2.97
CA ALA A 55 3.17 4.39 -1.95
C ALA A 55 3.88 5.63 -2.50
N ILE A 56 4.97 5.41 -3.21
CA ILE A 56 5.72 6.52 -3.80
C ILE A 56 4.89 7.23 -4.87
N ASN A 57 4.26 6.46 -5.74
CA ASN A 57 3.47 7.03 -6.83
C ASN A 57 2.26 7.81 -6.32
N SER A 58 1.58 7.26 -5.32
CA SER A 58 0.39 7.94 -4.80
C SER A 58 0.78 9.20 -4.03
N CYS A 59 1.91 9.18 -3.37
CA CYS A 59 2.42 10.38 -2.70
C CYS A 59 2.74 11.48 -3.72
N TYR A 60 3.37 11.07 -4.81
CA TYR A 60 3.71 12.00 -5.87
C TYR A 60 2.45 12.63 -6.48
N MET A 61 1.46 11.79 -6.75
CA MET A 61 0.19 12.26 -7.29
C MET A 61 -0.50 13.23 -6.33
N ALA A 62 -0.56 12.87 -5.05
CA ALA A 62 -1.22 13.69 -4.06
C ALA A 62 -0.53 15.05 -3.91
N THR A 63 0.77 15.06 -3.96
CA THR A 63 1.54 16.29 -3.87
C THR A 63 1.32 17.16 -5.09
N PHE A 64 1.33 16.53 -6.26
CA PHE A 64 1.08 17.26 -7.52
C PHE A 64 -0.31 17.90 -7.50
N LEU A 65 -1.31 17.14 -7.07
CA LEU A 65 -2.68 17.66 -7.05
C LEU A 65 -2.84 18.80 -6.05
N ALA A 66 -2.19 18.69 -4.90
CA ALA A 66 -2.23 19.75 -3.90
C ALA A 66 -1.63 21.05 -4.46
N ILE A 67 -0.52 20.93 -5.18
CA ILE A 67 0.11 22.09 -5.78
C ILE A 67 -0.77 22.65 -6.90
N ALA A 68 -1.31 21.78 -7.75
CA ALA A 68 -2.13 22.20 -8.87
C ALA A 68 -3.37 22.97 -8.42
N GLU A 69 -3.94 22.60 -7.28
CA GLU A 69 -5.11 23.28 -6.77
C GLU A 69 -4.86 24.75 -6.46
N ASN A 70 -3.61 25.10 -6.20
CA ASN A 70 -3.23 26.49 -5.91
C ASN A 70 -3.10 27.37 -7.16
N PHE A 71 -3.23 26.75 -8.32
CA PHE A 71 -3.06 27.47 -9.58
C PHE A 71 -4.32 27.55 -10.40
N LYS A 72 -5.45 27.41 -9.77
CA LYS A 72 -6.73 27.46 -10.46
C LYS A 72 -7.11 28.89 -10.80
#